data_b6124d47ce3642309d57a2f59a9bb1ff
#
_entry.id   b6124d47ce3642309d57a2f59a9bb1ff
#
_cell.length_a   1.000
_cell.length_b   1.000
_cell.length_c   1.000
_cell.angle_alpha   90.00
_cell.angle_beta   90.00
_cell.angle_gamma   90.00
#
_symmetry.space_group_name_H-M   'P 1'
#
loop_
_entity.id
_entity.type
_entity.pdbx_description
1 polymer ?
#
loop_
_entity_poly.entity_id
_entity_poly.type
_entity_poly.pdbx_seq_one_letter_code
_entity_poly.pdbx_strand_id
1 'polypeptide(L)'
;MGVGFHLGYTDQHKVEDFIARGVRGVDSITLHAKSARYQRAAAEAAREAGIDVLYDPRTERMADLDPEGQLTGLAAFAGQLDIDALASSGRLRSELVDRVLHAHPPQVTIVTPPGFFVDSERTARLAVDLAEATRLVTELPVRPVLFLSSRLSSGNQATLAGELVAAGIQEVDLRVSPFSGENDSVRKIRQTFATVDRFRDAGLSITLGHSGNIGQVAVALGHATGYSVGIGQNEHVDFKGTLRRQVNPPKKKRDEYGKAVGGGSWEGIYLPGLAVTVSRRVGEALLDHSDIRTRIGCRIDDCAAALKGPLNNSKVHYLHARAAEMEALESRPQQWRAKIETDRLTRALELRTLINEKYRRDGEAVLKTRTLASLLDGIREEQAAA
;
A
#
# COMPACT_ATOMS: atom_id res chain seq x y z
N MET A 1 -0.33 15.45 -0.67
CA MET A 1 -0.51 14.46 0.43
C MET A 1 -1.80 13.72 0.17
N GLY A 2 -1.87 12.40 0.33
CA GLY A 2 -3.09 11.65 0.07
C GLY A 2 -2.88 10.16 0.21
N VAL A 3 -3.91 9.38 -0.15
CA VAL A 3 -3.81 7.94 -0.29
C VAL A 3 -3.57 7.55 -1.74
N GLY A 4 -2.59 6.67 -1.97
CA GLY A 4 -2.36 6.01 -3.26
C GLY A 4 -3.10 4.67 -3.33
N PHE A 5 -3.78 4.39 -4.44
CA PHE A 5 -4.49 3.14 -4.63
C PHE A 5 -3.83 2.26 -5.67
N HIS A 6 -3.42 1.04 -5.27
CA HIS A 6 -2.97 0.02 -6.22
C HIS A 6 -4.17 -0.74 -6.78
N LEU A 7 -4.38 -0.64 -8.08
CA LEU A 7 -5.46 -1.34 -8.75
C LEU A 7 -5.18 -2.86 -8.77
N GLY A 8 -6.21 -3.63 -8.49
CA GLY A 8 -6.23 -5.06 -8.77
C GLY A 8 -6.54 -5.35 -10.24
N TYR A 9 -6.64 -6.63 -10.57
CA TYR A 9 -6.77 -7.09 -11.95
C TYR A 9 -8.05 -6.57 -12.67
N THR A 10 -9.13 -6.32 -11.92
CA THR A 10 -10.46 -5.97 -12.45
C THR A 10 -11.06 -4.72 -11.79
N ASP A 11 -10.24 -3.81 -11.29
CA ASP A 11 -10.72 -2.67 -10.50
C ASP A 11 -11.03 -1.42 -11.32
N GLN A 12 -10.71 -1.42 -12.63
CA GLN A 12 -10.79 -0.24 -13.49
C GLN A 12 -12.15 0.48 -13.42
N HIS A 13 -13.27 -0.22 -13.65
CA HIS A 13 -14.60 0.41 -13.64
C HIS A 13 -14.98 0.98 -12.27
N LYS A 14 -14.50 0.37 -11.17
CA LYS A 14 -14.77 0.88 -9.82
C LYS A 14 -14.01 2.16 -9.53
N VAL A 15 -12.81 2.25 -10.07
CA VAL A 15 -11.96 3.46 -9.96
C VAL A 15 -12.51 4.57 -10.85
N GLU A 16 -12.91 4.28 -12.09
CA GLU A 16 -13.58 5.22 -12.99
C GLU A 16 -14.84 5.82 -12.33
N ASP A 17 -15.77 4.96 -11.86
CA ASP A 17 -17.00 5.37 -11.17
C ASP A 17 -16.70 6.23 -9.92
N PHE A 18 -15.63 5.90 -9.20
CA PHE A 18 -15.22 6.63 -8.02
C PHE A 18 -14.69 8.02 -8.37
N ILE A 19 -13.77 8.11 -9.34
CA ILE A 19 -13.16 9.39 -9.76
C ILE A 19 -14.20 10.33 -10.38
N ALA A 20 -15.13 9.80 -11.18
CA ALA A 20 -16.19 10.58 -11.83
C ALA A 20 -17.10 11.33 -10.85
N ARG A 21 -17.13 10.95 -9.57
CA ARG A 21 -17.89 11.63 -8.51
C ARG A 21 -17.19 12.87 -7.93
N GLY A 22 -15.98 13.18 -8.40
CA GLY A 22 -15.15 14.26 -7.87
C GLY A 22 -14.57 13.90 -6.49
N VAL A 23 -13.33 13.42 -6.48
CA VAL A 23 -12.69 12.92 -5.25
C VAL A 23 -11.57 13.84 -4.78
N ARG A 24 -11.38 13.89 -3.45
CA ARG A 24 -10.27 14.54 -2.77
C ARG A 24 -9.59 13.54 -1.84
N GLY A 25 -8.40 13.87 -1.33
CA GLY A 25 -7.64 13.00 -0.44
C GLY A 25 -6.99 11.80 -1.16
N VAL A 26 -7.03 11.75 -2.49
CA VAL A 26 -6.32 10.76 -3.32
C VAL A 26 -5.11 11.41 -3.94
N ASP A 27 -3.94 10.80 -3.73
CA ASP A 27 -2.67 11.24 -4.27
C ASP A 27 -2.40 10.61 -5.64
N SER A 28 -2.60 9.30 -5.71
CA SER A 28 -2.25 8.55 -6.91
C SER A 28 -3.05 7.27 -7.09
N ILE A 29 -3.06 6.79 -8.32
CA ILE A 29 -3.41 5.40 -8.65
C ILE A 29 -2.21 4.69 -9.27
N THR A 30 -2.01 3.42 -8.91
CA THR A 30 -0.99 2.56 -9.50
C THR A 30 -1.66 1.47 -10.33
N LEU A 31 -1.37 1.44 -11.62
CA LEU A 31 -1.93 0.47 -12.55
C LEU A 31 -1.36 -0.93 -12.28
N HIS A 32 -2.18 -1.95 -12.44
CA HIS A 32 -1.78 -3.33 -12.22
C HIS A 32 -0.89 -3.84 -13.37
N ALA A 33 0.29 -4.36 -13.04
CA ALA A 33 1.33 -4.71 -13.99
C ALA A 33 0.88 -5.57 -15.19
N LYS A 34 -0.05 -6.50 -14.99
CA LYS A 34 -0.54 -7.41 -16.06
C LYS A 34 -1.77 -6.91 -16.77
N SER A 35 -2.50 -5.95 -16.22
CA SER A 35 -3.79 -5.50 -16.75
C SER A 35 -3.83 -4.01 -17.09
N ALA A 36 -2.72 -3.32 -17.03
CA ALA A 36 -2.63 -1.89 -17.28
C ALA A 36 -3.26 -1.47 -18.63
N ARG A 37 -3.12 -2.30 -19.68
CA ARG A 37 -3.77 -2.07 -20.99
C ARG A 37 -5.30 -1.97 -20.92
N TYR A 38 -5.93 -2.61 -19.95
CA TYR A 38 -7.39 -2.56 -19.73
C TYR A 38 -7.80 -1.46 -18.75
N GLN A 39 -6.84 -0.80 -18.11
CA GLN A 39 -7.04 0.23 -17.09
C GLN A 39 -6.83 1.65 -17.65
N ARG A 40 -6.79 1.81 -18.97
CA ARG A 40 -6.55 3.10 -19.64
C ARG A 40 -7.59 4.16 -19.27
N ALA A 41 -8.89 3.80 -19.30
CA ALA A 41 -9.95 4.75 -18.99
C ALA A 41 -9.86 5.24 -17.53
N ALA A 42 -9.55 4.35 -16.58
CA ALA A 42 -9.31 4.75 -15.20
C ALA A 42 -8.08 5.68 -15.06
N ALA A 43 -7.02 5.42 -15.85
CA ALA A 43 -5.84 6.25 -15.87
C ALA A 43 -6.11 7.64 -16.49
N GLU A 44 -6.88 7.70 -17.55
CA GLU A 44 -7.29 8.96 -18.18
C GLU A 44 -8.16 9.80 -17.24
N ALA A 45 -9.17 9.18 -16.62
CA ALA A 45 -10.02 9.84 -15.62
C ALA A 45 -9.20 10.36 -14.43
N ALA A 46 -8.20 9.61 -13.96
CA ALA A 46 -7.31 10.05 -12.89
C ALA A 46 -6.49 11.30 -13.30
N ARG A 47 -5.89 11.30 -14.49
CA ARG A 47 -5.16 12.46 -15.02
C ARG A 47 -6.04 13.70 -15.15
N GLU A 48 -7.24 13.55 -15.68
CA GLU A 48 -8.20 14.65 -15.82
C GLU A 48 -8.62 15.21 -14.46
N ALA A 49 -8.66 14.36 -13.42
CA ALA A 49 -8.93 14.78 -12.05
C ALA A 49 -7.69 15.33 -11.31
N GLY A 50 -6.52 15.39 -11.95
CA GLY A 50 -5.27 15.83 -11.32
C GLY A 50 -4.68 14.81 -10.34
N ILE A 51 -5.04 13.53 -10.46
CA ILE A 51 -4.52 12.41 -9.66
C ILE A 51 -3.36 11.79 -10.42
N ASP A 52 -2.25 11.55 -9.74
CA ASP A 52 -1.09 10.93 -10.34
C ASP A 52 -1.34 9.48 -10.76
N VAL A 53 -0.78 9.11 -11.91
CA VAL A 53 -0.87 7.76 -12.46
C VAL A 53 0.51 7.13 -12.50
N LEU A 54 0.65 6.02 -11.78
CA LEU A 54 1.86 5.20 -11.73
C LEU A 54 1.61 3.83 -12.38
N TYR A 55 2.70 3.18 -12.72
CA TYR A 55 2.71 1.78 -13.15
C TYR A 55 3.84 1.06 -12.42
N ASP A 56 3.52 0.04 -11.61
CA ASP A 56 4.51 -0.78 -10.91
C ASP A 56 4.92 -1.96 -11.80
N PRO A 57 6.12 -1.97 -12.40
CA PRO A 57 6.55 -3.00 -13.34
C PRO A 57 6.80 -4.37 -12.70
N ARG A 58 6.82 -4.46 -11.36
CA ARG A 58 7.02 -5.68 -10.57
C ARG A 58 8.35 -6.39 -10.83
N THR A 59 9.39 -5.63 -11.17
CA THR A 59 10.72 -6.18 -11.48
C THR A 59 11.39 -6.87 -10.29
N GLU A 60 10.99 -6.53 -9.06
CA GLU A 60 11.44 -7.17 -7.84
C GLU A 60 11.18 -8.68 -7.81
N ARG A 61 10.19 -9.14 -8.59
CA ARG A 61 9.84 -10.56 -8.70
C ARG A 61 10.62 -11.30 -9.78
N MET A 62 11.26 -10.58 -10.69
CA MET A 62 11.90 -11.16 -11.89
C MET A 62 13.29 -11.74 -11.59
N ALA A 63 13.83 -11.52 -10.39
CA ALA A 63 15.11 -12.08 -9.97
C ALA A 63 15.01 -13.52 -9.47
N ASP A 64 13.81 -14.00 -9.15
CA ASP A 64 13.57 -15.32 -8.62
C ASP A 64 12.97 -16.28 -9.64
N LEU A 65 13.07 -17.59 -9.35
CA LEU A 65 12.50 -18.65 -10.19
C LEU A 65 10.98 -18.48 -10.34
N ASP A 66 10.51 -18.72 -11.55
CA ASP A 66 9.08 -18.70 -11.90
C ASP A 66 8.64 -20.02 -12.53
N PRO A 67 8.60 -21.12 -11.77
CA PRO A 67 8.34 -22.47 -12.32
C PRO A 67 6.94 -22.62 -12.94
N GLU A 68 5.99 -21.78 -12.57
CA GLU A 68 4.63 -21.81 -13.12
C GLU A 68 4.37 -20.73 -14.19
N GLY A 69 5.40 -19.98 -14.60
CA GLY A 69 5.26 -18.93 -15.61
C GLY A 69 4.37 -17.77 -15.17
N GLN A 70 4.31 -17.49 -13.86
CA GLN A 70 3.48 -16.41 -13.33
C GLN A 70 3.91 -15.02 -13.81
N LEU A 71 5.17 -14.86 -14.22
CA LEU A 71 5.74 -13.58 -14.65
C LEU A 71 5.57 -13.31 -16.14
N THR A 72 5.22 -14.30 -16.95
CA THR A 72 5.11 -14.17 -18.42
C THR A 72 4.11 -13.11 -18.87
N GLY A 73 3.13 -12.74 -18.02
CA GLY A 73 2.19 -11.66 -18.30
C GLY A 73 2.67 -10.25 -17.92
N LEU A 74 3.89 -10.10 -17.41
CA LEU A 74 4.47 -8.78 -17.13
C LEU A 74 5.15 -8.24 -18.39
N ALA A 75 4.80 -7.03 -18.81
CA ALA A 75 5.26 -6.46 -20.08
C ALA A 75 6.79 -6.30 -20.16
N ALA A 76 7.46 -6.05 -19.02
CA ALA A 76 8.91 -5.92 -18.93
C ALA A 76 9.63 -7.26 -18.74
N PHE A 77 8.92 -8.39 -18.63
CA PHE A 77 9.54 -9.70 -18.39
C PHE A 77 10.13 -10.29 -19.68
N ALA A 78 11.43 -10.54 -19.68
CA ALA A 78 12.17 -11.21 -20.76
C ALA A 78 13.05 -12.36 -20.23
N GLY A 79 12.65 -12.95 -19.12
CA GLY A 79 13.40 -14.00 -18.43
C GLY A 79 13.85 -13.57 -17.03
N GLN A 80 14.42 -14.52 -16.29
CA GLN A 80 14.95 -14.29 -14.96
C GLN A 80 16.10 -13.28 -15.01
N LEU A 81 16.10 -12.32 -14.09
CA LEU A 81 17.14 -11.30 -13.98
C LEU A 81 18.24 -11.74 -13.00
N ASP A 82 19.46 -11.56 -13.40
CA ASP A 82 20.64 -11.75 -12.53
C ASP A 82 21.01 -10.42 -11.88
N ILE A 83 20.75 -10.31 -10.57
CA ILE A 83 21.06 -9.10 -9.78
C ILE A 83 22.54 -8.82 -9.76
N ASP A 84 23.40 -9.85 -9.72
CA ASP A 84 24.85 -9.70 -9.68
C ASP A 84 25.41 -9.18 -11.00
N ALA A 85 24.88 -9.65 -12.11
CA ALA A 85 25.20 -9.13 -13.42
C ALA A 85 24.72 -7.68 -13.60
N LEU A 86 23.49 -7.36 -13.15
CA LEU A 86 22.96 -5.99 -13.18
C LEU A 86 23.80 -5.03 -12.33
N ALA A 87 24.18 -5.43 -11.11
CA ALA A 87 25.00 -4.60 -10.25
C ALA A 87 26.39 -4.29 -10.86
N SER A 88 26.91 -5.20 -11.69
CA SER A 88 28.25 -5.09 -12.27
C SER A 88 28.27 -4.44 -13.66
N SER A 89 27.13 -4.29 -14.35
CA SER A 89 27.08 -3.86 -15.75
C SER A 89 26.12 -2.71 -15.99
N GLY A 90 26.68 -1.52 -16.31
CA GLY A 90 25.89 -0.36 -16.71
C GLY A 90 25.04 -0.61 -17.95
N ARG A 91 25.57 -1.38 -18.94
CA ARG A 91 24.82 -1.74 -20.14
C ARG A 91 23.55 -2.56 -19.81
N LEU A 92 23.66 -3.57 -18.95
CA LEU A 92 22.49 -4.37 -18.55
C LEU A 92 21.46 -3.54 -17.78
N ARG A 93 21.91 -2.59 -16.95
CA ARG A 93 21.02 -1.64 -16.27
C ARG A 93 20.26 -0.78 -17.28
N SER A 94 20.95 -0.18 -18.26
CA SER A 94 20.32 0.63 -19.31
C SER A 94 19.29 -0.18 -20.11
N GLU A 95 19.65 -1.40 -20.55
CA GLU A 95 18.74 -2.29 -21.27
C GLU A 95 17.47 -2.65 -20.44
N LEU A 96 17.63 -2.83 -19.13
CA LEU A 96 16.48 -3.07 -18.24
C LEU A 96 15.61 -1.83 -18.08
N VAL A 97 16.23 -0.66 -17.88
CA VAL A 97 15.52 0.64 -17.78
C VAL A 97 14.71 0.90 -19.05
N ASP A 98 15.32 0.78 -20.22
CA ASP A 98 14.64 0.98 -21.50
C ASP A 98 13.44 0.04 -21.66
N ARG A 99 13.59 -1.23 -21.34
CA ARG A 99 12.52 -2.23 -21.40
C ARG A 99 11.38 -1.91 -20.44
N VAL A 100 11.70 -1.45 -19.22
CA VAL A 100 10.71 -1.06 -18.23
C VAL A 100 9.98 0.20 -18.69
N LEU A 101 10.66 1.20 -19.20
CA LEU A 101 10.05 2.42 -19.72
C LEU A 101 9.11 2.14 -20.89
N HIS A 102 9.49 1.27 -21.83
CA HIS A 102 8.61 0.84 -22.92
C HIS A 102 7.35 0.08 -22.45
N ALA A 103 7.41 -0.53 -21.27
CA ALA A 103 6.25 -1.21 -20.68
C ALA A 103 5.27 -0.26 -19.99
N HIS A 104 5.65 1.01 -19.73
CA HIS A 104 4.77 1.99 -19.11
C HIS A 104 3.66 2.41 -20.07
N PRO A 105 2.39 2.41 -19.62
CA PRO A 105 1.31 3.01 -20.39
C PRO A 105 1.53 4.52 -20.60
N PRO A 106 1.08 5.09 -21.72
CA PRO A 106 1.28 6.51 -22.04
C PRO A 106 0.52 7.46 -21.09
N GLN A 107 -0.40 6.95 -20.28
CA GLN A 107 -1.13 7.73 -19.28
C GLN A 107 -0.34 7.97 -17.99
N VAL A 108 0.79 7.31 -17.80
CA VAL A 108 1.62 7.47 -16.60
C VAL A 108 2.12 8.91 -16.47
N THR A 109 1.99 9.47 -15.26
CA THR A 109 2.48 10.83 -14.93
C THR A 109 3.75 10.78 -14.09
N ILE A 110 3.99 9.69 -13.37
CA ILE A 110 5.19 9.45 -12.56
C ILE A 110 5.73 8.06 -12.90
N VAL A 111 6.98 8.01 -13.32
CA VAL A 111 7.65 6.77 -13.72
C VAL A 111 8.15 6.00 -12.52
N THR A 112 7.90 4.69 -12.49
CA THR A 112 8.50 3.77 -11.53
C THR A 112 9.69 3.06 -12.19
N PRO A 113 10.93 3.26 -11.74
CA PRO A 113 12.10 2.57 -12.26
C PRO A 113 12.06 1.07 -11.95
N PRO A 114 12.89 0.24 -12.61
CA PRO A 114 13.13 -1.12 -12.14
C PRO A 114 13.63 -1.09 -10.69
N GLY A 115 13.14 -2.02 -9.86
CA GLY A 115 13.54 -2.13 -8.47
C GLY A 115 13.66 -3.58 -8.03
N PHE A 116 14.45 -3.81 -6.99
CA PHE A 116 14.67 -5.11 -6.40
C PHE A 116 14.57 -5.03 -4.87
N PHE A 117 14.61 -6.20 -4.21
CA PHE A 117 14.62 -6.23 -2.76
C PHE A 117 15.95 -5.73 -2.21
N VAL A 118 15.88 -4.72 -1.35
CA VAL A 118 17.07 -4.07 -0.76
C VAL A 118 17.33 -4.65 0.62
N ASP A 119 18.31 -5.52 0.74
CA ASP A 119 18.72 -6.16 2.01
C ASP A 119 20.24 -6.09 2.29
N SER A 120 20.98 -5.46 1.40
CA SER A 120 22.42 -5.28 1.47
C SER A 120 22.85 -3.95 0.87
N GLU A 121 24.07 -3.53 1.11
CA GLU A 121 24.70 -2.35 0.49
C GLU A 121 24.69 -2.47 -1.05
N ARG A 122 24.99 -3.66 -1.56
CA ARG A 122 25.01 -3.93 -3.00
C ARG A 122 23.64 -3.71 -3.66
N THR A 123 22.58 -4.24 -3.06
CA THR A 123 21.21 -4.05 -3.59
C THR A 123 20.71 -2.62 -3.36
N ALA A 124 21.18 -1.93 -2.32
CA ALA A 124 20.93 -0.51 -2.12
C ALA A 124 21.58 0.32 -3.25
N ARG A 125 22.86 0.07 -3.55
CA ARG A 125 23.54 0.75 -4.66
C ARG A 125 22.87 0.49 -6.00
N LEU A 126 22.48 -0.75 -6.29
CA LEU A 126 21.73 -1.08 -7.51
C LEU A 126 20.41 -0.32 -7.61
N ALA A 127 19.69 -0.14 -6.49
CA ALA A 127 18.45 0.64 -6.48
C ALA A 127 18.69 2.11 -6.84
N VAL A 128 19.78 2.73 -6.34
CA VAL A 128 20.19 4.10 -6.71
C VAL A 128 20.53 4.16 -8.20
N ASP A 129 21.41 3.27 -8.67
CA ASP A 129 21.90 3.25 -10.06
C ASP A 129 20.74 3.12 -11.06
N LEU A 130 19.72 2.29 -10.76
CA LEU A 130 18.53 2.12 -11.61
C LEU A 130 17.61 3.35 -11.58
N ALA A 131 17.43 3.96 -10.42
CA ALA A 131 16.63 5.16 -10.27
C ALA A 131 17.28 6.34 -11.01
N GLU A 132 18.60 6.54 -10.86
CA GLU A 132 19.37 7.56 -11.56
C GLU A 132 19.33 7.34 -13.08
N ALA A 133 19.63 6.13 -13.56
CA ALA A 133 19.57 5.79 -14.97
C ALA A 133 18.19 6.05 -15.56
N THR A 134 17.12 5.75 -14.84
CA THR A 134 15.75 6.06 -15.28
C THR A 134 15.52 7.57 -15.36
N ARG A 135 15.92 8.33 -14.33
CA ARG A 135 15.77 9.80 -14.31
C ARG A 135 16.49 10.50 -15.47
N LEU A 136 17.63 9.96 -15.88
CA LEU A 136 18.43 10.55 -16.97
C LEU A 136 17.82 10.36 -18.36
N VAL A 137 16.87 9.42 -18.53
CA VAL A 137 16.28 9.07 -19.84
C VAL A 137 14.79 9.40 -19.92
N THR A 138 14.18 9.99 -18.88
CA THR A 138 12.77 10.44 -18.89
C THR A 138 12.64 11.87 -18.42
N GLU A 139 11.69 12.61 -18.98
CA GLU A 139 11.32 13.95 -18.52
C GLU A 139 10.27 13.93 -17.41
N LEU A 140 9.61 12.77 -17.20
CA LEU A 140 8.61 12.61 -16.14
C LEU A 140 9.29 12.49 -14.77
N PRO A 141 8.62 12.90 -13.70
CA PRO A 141 9.05 12.60 -12.33
C PRO A 141 9.29 11.10 -12.13
N VAL A 142 10.26 10.75 -11.29
CA VAL A 142 10.63 9.36 -11.01
C VAL A 142 10.38 9.08 -9.54
N ARG A 143 9.56 8.06 -9.24
CA ARG A 143 9.26 7.56 -7.88
C ARG A 143 9.67 6.09 -7.77
N PRO A 144 10.87 5.79 -7.26
CA PRO A 144 11.28 4.42 -7.00
C PRO A 144 10.38 3.72 -5.98
N VAL A 145 10.07 2.45 -6.24
CA VAL A 145 9.48 1.54 -5.27
C VAL A 145 10.59 0.78 -4.57
N LEU A 146 10.81 1.07 -3.30
CA LEU A 146 11.87 0.47 -2.49
C LEU A 146 11.31 -0.63 -1.58
N PHE A 147 11.49 -1.90 -1.98
CA PHE A 147 11.24 -3.04 -1.09
C PHE A 147 12.41 -3.21 -0.12
N LEU A 148 12.29 -2.60 1.05
CA LEU A 148 13.37 -2.51 2.02
C LEU A 148 13.27 -3.61 3.08
N SER A 149 14.35 -4.35 3.29
CA SER A 149 14.44 -5.29 4.40
C SER A 149 14.38 -4.56 5.74
N SER A 150 13.47 -4.98 6.63
CA SER A 150 13.41 -4.48 8.00
C SER A 150 14.70 -4.76 8.82
N ARG A 151 15.63 -5.56 8.26
CA ARG A 151 16.92 -5.89 8.87
C ARG A 151 18.09 -5.08 8.32
N LEU A 152 17.85 -4.25 7.28
CA LEU A 152 18.91 -3.37 6.76
C LEU A 152 19.33 -2.39 7.87
N SER A 153 20.63 -2.24 8.06
CA SER A 153 21.19 -1.38 9.12
C SER A 153 20.75 0.08 8.94
N SER A 154 20.64 0.82 10.04
CA SER A 154 20.31 2.24 10.00
C SER A 154 21.31 3.08 9.20
N GLY A 155 22.60 2.71 9.24
CA GLY A 155 23.65 3.32 8.44
C GLY A 155 23.40 3.13 6.94
N ASN A 156 23.15 1.89 6.50
CA ASN A 156 22.85 1.62 5.09
C ASN A 156 21.55 2.27 4.62
N GLN A 157 20.55 2.40 5.50
CA GLN A 157 19.32 3.15 5.20
C GLN A 157 19.60 4.63 4.96
N ALA A 158 20.42 5.26 5.83
CA ALA A 158 20.79 6.66 5.70
C ALA A 158 21.65 6.91 4.44
N THR A 159 22.61 6.02 4.17
CA THR A 159 23.43 6.08 2.94
C THR A 159 22.55 5.99 1.69
N LEU A 160 21.65 5.00 1.63
CA LEU A 160 20.70 4.84 0.50
C LEU A 160 19.84 6.10 0.30
N ALA A 161 19.29 6.66 1.38
CA ALA A 161 18.49 7.87 1.29
C ALA A 161 19.30 9.06 0.75
N GLY A 162 20.51 9.28 1.26
CA GLY A 162 21.40 10.35 0.78
C GLY A 162 21.83 10.16 -0.67
N GLU A 163 22.14 8.93 -1.10
CA GLU A 163 22.50 8.64 -2.49
C GLU A 163 21.34 8.84 -3.46
N LEU A 164 20.08 8.50 -3.06
CA LEU A 164 18.89 8.78 -3.86
C LEU A 164 18.70 10.30 -4.06
N VAL A 165 18.86 11.09 -2.99
CA VAL A 165 18.79 12.56 -3.10
C VAL A 165 19.90 13.07 -4.02
N ALA A 166 21.13 12.60 -3.87
CA ALA A 166 22.25 12.97 -4.74
C ALA A 166 22.01 12.59 -6.21
N ALA A 167 21.32 11.48 -6.47
CA ALA A 167 20.86 11.07 -7.80
C ALA A 167 19.67 11.91 -8.32
N GLY A 168 19.18 12.91 -7.57
CA GLY A 168 18.10 13.81 -7.95
C GLY A 168 16.70 13.21 -7.80
N ILE A 169 16.55 12.15 -7.03
CA ILE A 169 15.25 11.58 -6.66
C ILE A 169 14.64 12.44 -5.55
N GLN A 170 13.37 12.78 -5.69
CA GLN A 170 12.64 13.61 -4.73
C GLN A 170 11.60 12.82 -3.92
N GLU A 171 11.12 11.72 -4.47
CA GLU A 171 10.04 10.92 -3.90
C GLU A 171 10.35 9.42 -3.95
N VAL A 172 9.86 8.67 -2.95
CA VAL A 172 9.95 7.21 -2.93
C VAL A 172 8.67 6.56 -2.40
N ASP A 173 8.27 5.41 -2.96
CA ASP A 173 7.31 4.48 -2.36
C ASP A 173 8.11 3.46 -1.52
N LEU A 174 8.09 3.62 -0.19
CA LEU A 174 8.88 2.82 0.73
C LEU A 174 8.04 1.65 1.27
N ARG A 175 8.43 0.43 0.92
CA ARG A 175 7.77 -0.82 1.33
C ARG A 175 8.67 -1.63 2.24
N VAL A 176 8.57 -1.40 3.55
CA VAL A 176 9.36 -2.15 4.55
C VAL A 176 8.84 -3.58 4.66
N SER A 177 9.72 -4.58 4.55
CA SER A 177 9.36 -6.00 4.55
C SER A 177 10.18 -6.83 5.57
N PRO A 178 9.49 -7.69 6.37
CA PRO A 178 8.05 -7.85 6.47
C PRO A 178 7.40 -6.72 7.29
N PHE A 179 6.19 -6.29 6.89
CA PHE A 179 5.37 -5.35 7.64
C PHE A 179 3.89 -5.74 7.51
N SER A 180 3.20 -5.89 8.64
CA SER A 180 1.82 -6.37 8.69
C SER A 180 0.88 -5.35 9.37
N GLY A 181 1.25 -4.07 9.40
CA GLY A 181 0.44 -3.01 10.00
C GLY A 181 0.12 -3.29 11.46
N GLU A 182 -1.15 -3.20 11.83
CA GLU A 182 -1.63 -3.47 13.20
C GLU A 182 -1.40 -4.94 13.67
N ASN A 183 -1.03 -5.85 12.78
CA ASN A 183 -0.71 -7.23 13.15
C ASN A 183 0.71 -7.37 13.70
N ASP A 184 1.53 -6.36 13.54
CA ASP A 184 2.86 -6.29 14.10
C ASP A 184 2.85 -5.77 15.55
N SER A 185 3.97 -5.93 16.26
CA SER A 185 4.15 -5.31 17.57
C SER A 185 4.37 -3.79 17.41
N VAL A 186 4.02 -3.01 18.43
CA VAL A 186 4.27 -1.55 18.46
C VAL A 186 5.75 -1.23 18.26
N ARG A 187 6.65 -2.05 18.83
CA ARG A 187 8.10 -1.90 18.61
C ARG A 187 8.46 -1.95 17.12
N LYS A 188 7.86 -2.88 16.36
CA LYS A 188 8.13 -3.01 14.92
C LYS A 188 7.52 -1.84 14.12
N ILE A 189 6.32 -1.37 14.52
CA ILE A 189 5.71 -0.18 13.92
C ILE A 189 6.62 1.03 14.12
N ARG A 190 7.12 1.28 15.34
CA ARG A 190 8.06 2.35 15.63
C ARG A 190 9.38 2.22 14.88
N GLN A 191 9.90 1.01 14.73
CA GLN A 191 11.09 0.76 13.89
C GLN A 191 10.82 1.11 12.42
N THR A 192 9.62 0.83 11.92
CA THR A 192 9.21 1.24 10.56
C THR A 192 9.15 2.76 10.45
N PHE A 193 8.55 3.46 11.42
CA PHE A 193 8.52 4.93 11.43
C PHE A 193 9.94 5.53 11.48
N ALA A 194 10.81 5.00 12.34
CA ALA A 194 12.20 5.43 12.38
C ALA A 194 12.96 5.16 11.06
N THR A 195 12.57 4.14 10.30
CA THR A 195 13.09 3.93 8.94
C THR A 195 12.58 5.01 7.99
N VAL A 196 11.28 5.29 8.01
CA VAL A 196 10.66 6.34 7.19
C VAL A 196 11.30 7.70 7.49
N ASP A 197 11.51 8.03 8.76
CA ASP A 197 12.13 9.28 9.20
C ASP A 197 13.54 9.49 8.59
N ARG A 198 14.36 8.43 8.50
CA ARG A 198 15.70 8.55 7.91
C ARG A 198 15.67 8.99 6.45
N PHE A 199 14.69 8.52 5.69
CA PHE A 199 14.50 8.93 4.30
C PHE A 199 13.94 10.35 4.20
N ARG A 200 12.96 10.68 5.06
CA ARG A 200 12.40 12.04 5.15
C ARG A 200 13.48 13.06 5.55
N ASP A 201 14.27 12.75 6.58
CA ASP A 201 15.30 13.63 7.10
C ASP A 201 16.45 13.85 6.10
N ALA A 202 16.63 12.93 5.14
CA ALA A 202 17.50 13.13 3.99
C ALA A 202 16.90 14.08 2.93
N GLY A 203 15.62 14.46 3.03
CA GLY A 203 14.94 15.39 2.12
C GLY A 203 13.99 14.73 1.12
N LEU A 204 13.68 13.43 1.27
CA LEU A 204 12.77 12.73 0.38
C LEU A 204 11.31 12.87 0.83
N SER A 205 10.41 13.00 -0.13
CA SER A 205 8.97 12.79 0.06
C SER A 205 8.67 11.29 0.11
N ILE A 206 7.97 10.83 1.14
CA ILE A 206 7.79 9.39 1.40
C ILE A 206 6.32 8.99 1.29
N THR A 207 6.01 8.09 0.36
CA THR A 207 4.79 7.29 0.40
C THR A 207 5.08 5.98 1.12
N LEU A 208 4.42 5.71 2.26
CA LEU A 208 4.56 4.43 2.96
C LEU A 208 3.66 3.38 2.30
N GLY A 209 4.26 2.49 1.52
CA GLY A 209 3.56 1.55 0.65
C GLY A 209 2.92 0.37 1.38
N HIS A 210 1.71 -0.02 0.97
CA HIS A 210 0.96 -1.18 1.48
C HIS A 210 0.86 -1.22 3.01
N SER A 211 0.55 -0.10 3.63
CA SER A 211 0.66 0.09 5.09
C SER A 211 -0.69 0.20 5.83
N GLY A 212 -1.81 0.22 5.10
CA GLY A 212 -3.15 0.25 5.68
C GLY A 212 -3.36 1.43 6.64
N ASN A 213 -4.01 1.20 7.78
CA ASN A 213 -4.23 2.22 8.80
C ASN A 213 -2.93 2.78 9.40
N ILE A 214 -1.89 1.96 9.51
CA ILE A 214 -0.60 2.44 10.04
C ILE A 214 0.05 3.45 9.10
N GLY A 215 -0.21 3.36 7.79
CA GLY A 215 0.22 4.38 6.82
C GLY A 215 -0.46 5.72 7.08
N GLN A 216 -1.77 5.73 7.33
CA GLN A 216 -2.51 6.95 7.70
C GLN A 216 -1.98 7.55 9.02
N VAL A 217 -1.69 6.71 10.02
CA VAL A 217 -1.03 7.15 11.26
C VAL A 217 0.32 7.80 10.98
N ALA A 218 1.15 7.19 10.13
CA ALA A 218 2.45 7.74 9.76
C ALA A 218 2.32 9.13 9.11
N VAL A 219 1.31 9.32 8.26
CA VAL A 219 1.02 10.63 7.65
C VAL A 219 0.55 11.65 8.70
N ALA A 220 -0.38 11.24 9.56
CA ALA A 220 -0.92 12.14 10.59
C ALA A 220 0.14 12.60 11.60
N LEU A 221 1.09 11.73 11.93
CA LEU A 221 2.21 12.03 12.84
C LEU A 221 3.37 12.77 12.13
N GLY A 222 3.34 12.89 10.80
CA GLY A 222 4.36 13.59 10.04
C GLY A 222 5.59 12.75 9.68
N HIS A 223 5.54 11.43 9.86
CA HIS A 223 6.60 10.53 9.39
C HIS A 223 6.60 10.42 7.87
N ALA A 224 5.43 10.28 7.25
CA ALA A 224 5.28 10.14 5.80
C ALA A 224 4.46 11.29 5.18
N THR A 225 4.65 11.55 3.89
CA THR A 225 3.87 12.54 3.13
C THR A 225 2.60 11.94 2.54
N GLY A 226 2.57 10.61 2.34
CA GLY A 226 1.41 9.86 1.87
C GLY A 226 1.54 8.38 2.25
N TYR A 227 0.51 7.61 1.96
CA TYR A 227 0.57 6.16 2.08
C TYR A 227 -0.16 5.50 0.91
N SER A 228 0.14 4.22 0.64
CA SER A 228 -0.55 3.49 -0.41
C SER A 228 -1.10 2.15 0.07
N VAL A 229 -2.18 1.71 -0.60
CA VAL A 229 -2.90 0.46 -0.30
C VAL A 229 -3.46 -0.16 -1.58
N GLY A 230 -3.69 -1.47 -1.56
CA GLY A 230 -4.53 -2.10 -2.58
C GLY A 230 -6.03 -1.93 -2.23
N ILE A 231 -6.89 -2.00 -3.21
CA ILE A 231 -8.33 -1.79 -3.04
C ILE A 231 -8.95 -2.99 -2.31
N GLY A 232 -9.22 -2.82 -1.02
CA GLY A 232 -9.77 -3.86 -0.15
C GLY A 232 -8.80 -5.01 0.18
N GLN A 233 -7.52 -4.86 -0.13
CA GLN A 233 -6.47 -5.86 0.10
C GLN A 233 -5.07 -5.21 0.05
N ASN A 234 -4.03 -6.02 0.27
CA ASN A 234 -2.63 -5.56 0.19
C ASN A 234 -2.33 -4.37 1.12
N GLU A 235 -2.73 -4.51 2.39
CA GLU A 235 -2.40 -3.57 3.46
C GLU A 235 -1.18 -4.03 4.27
N HIS A 236 -0.36 -4.91 3.70
CA HIS A 236 0.85 -5.45 4.31
C HIS A 236 1.89 -5.82 3.25
N VAL A 237 3.14 -5.87 3.66
CA VAL A 237 4.28 -6.24 2.82
C VAL A 237 4.95 -7.49 3.39
N ASP A 238 5.01 -8.57 2.62
CA ASP A 238 5.80 -9.78 2.94
C ASP A 238 6.49 -10.26 1.66
N PHE A 239 7.59 -9.60 1.32
CA PHE A 239 8.33 -9.88 0.09
C PHE A 239 8.82 -11.33 0.03
N LYS A 240 9.54 -11.78 1.07
CA LYS A 240 10.06 -13.17 1.11
C LYS A 240 8.96 -14.22 1.11
N GLY A 241 7.81 -13.95 1.73
CA GLY A 241 6.63 -14.82 1.67
C GLY A 241 6.00 -14.83 0.27
N THR A 242 6.02 -13.70 -0.43
CA THR A 242 5.55 -13.60 -1.82
C THR A 242 6.43 -14.42 -2.75
N LEU A 243 7.76 -14.31 -2.64
CA LEU A 243 8.70 -15.12 -3.42
C LEU A 243 8.56 -16.61 -3.13
N ARG A 244 8.44 -17.01 -1.85
CA ARG A 244 8.19 -18.42 -1.50
C ARG A 244 6.93 -18.97 -2.17
N ARG A 245 5.85 -18.17 -2.23
CA ARG A 245 4.61 -18.57 -2.92
C ARG A 245 4.76 -18.59 -4.45
N GLN A 246 5.69 -17.81 -5.00
CA GLN A 246 6.01 -17.84 -6.43
C GLN A 246 6.78 -19.13 -6.80
N VAL A 247 7.79 -19.48 -6.01
CA VAL A 247 8.62 -20.69 -6.24
C VAL A 247 7.86 -21.97 -5.85
N ASN A 248 7.08 -21.91 -4.75
CA ASN A 248 6.29 -23.04 -4.23
C ASN A 248 4.84 -22.59 -4.03
N PRO A 249 4.07 -22.51 -5.10
CA PRO A 249 2.67 -22.08 -5.01
C PRO A 249 1.85 -23.07 -4.16
N PRO A 250 0.93 -22.55 -3.34
CA PRO A 250 0.09 -23.42 -2.51
C PRO A 250 -0.76 -24.32 -3.39
N LYS A 251 -0.80 -25.61 -3.07
CA LYS A 251 -1.65 -26.59 -3.78
C LYS A 251 -3.11 -26.13 -3.71
N LYS A 252 -3.73 -25.95 -4.86
CA LYS A 252 -5.17 -25.65 -4.94
C LYS A 252 -5.96 -26.85 -4.41
N LYS A 253 -6.79 -26.63 -3.40
CA LYS A 253 -7.77 -27.64 -2.99
C LYS A 253 -8.69 -27.91 -4.18
N ARG A 254 -8.98 -29.20 -4.45
CA ARG A 254 -9.90 -29.61 -5.49
C ARG A 254 -11.09 -30.32 -4.87
N ASP A 255 -12.27 -30.15 -5.46
CA ASP A 255 -13.45 -30.92 -5.10
C ASP A 255 -13.36 -32.36 -5.64
N GLU A 256 -14.38 -33.16 -5.37
CA GLU A 256 -14.50 -34.54 -5.84
C GLU A 256 -14.50 -34.66 -7.38
N TYR A 257 -14.81 -33.57 -8.09
CA TYR A 257 -14.80 -33.48 -9.56
C TYR A 257 -13.48 -32.91 -10.11
N GLY A 258 -12.46 -32.71 -9.25
CA GLY A 258 -11.16 -32.15 -9.64
C GLY A 258 -11.16 -30.63 -9.90
N LYS A 259 -12.28 -29.94 -9.68
CA LYS A 259 -12.38 -28.47 -9.82
C LYS A 259 -11.73 -27.79 -8.64
N ALA A 260 -10.95 -26.72 -8.89
CA ALA A 260 -10.32 -25.97 -7.81
C ALA A 260 -11.39 -25.36 -6.87
N VAL A 261 -11.34 -25.75 -5.59
CA VAL A 261 -12.20 -25.24 -4.54
C VAL A 261 -11.40 -24.19 -3.76
N GLY A 262 -11.97 -23.01 -3.62
CA GLY A 262 -11.28 -21.89 -2.99
C GLY A 262 -10.31 -21.22 -3.97
N GLY A 263 -9.95 -20.00 -3.69
CA GLY A 263 -9.11 -19.17 -4.57
C GLY A 263 -9.85 -17.96 -5.09
N GLY A 264 -11.03 -17.66 -4.52
CA GLY A 264 -11.60 -16.33 -4.61
C GLY A 264 -10.61 -15.33 -4.01
N SER A 265 -10.43 -14.19 -4.65
CA SER A 265 -9.63 -13.11 -4.06
C SER A 265 -10.23 -12.76 -2.69
N TRP A 266 -9.38 -12.65 -1.67
CA TRP A 266 -9.82 -12.16 -0.37
C TRP A 266 -10.41 -10.76 -0.56
N GLU A 267 -11.66 -10.60 -0.17
CA GLU A 267 -12.36 -9.32 -0.23
C GLU A 267 -12.42 -8.73 1.17
N GLY A 268 -11.64 -7.67 1.37
CA GLY A 268 -11.64 -6.92 2.61
C GLY A 268 -12.76 -5.90 2.66
N ILE A 269 -13.46 -5.86 3.78
CA ILE A 269 -14.46 -4.84 4.08
C ILE A 269 -13.84 -3.85 5.06
N TYR A 270 -13.64 -2.62 4.64
CA TYR A 270 -13.17 -1.57 5.52
C TYR A 270 -14.30 -1.05 6.38
N LEU A 271 -14.10 -0.99 7.68
CA LEU A 271 -15.06 -0.45 8.65
C LEU A 271 -14.47 0.82 9.27
N PRO A 272 -14.84 2.01 8.76
CA PRO A 272 -14.23 3.29 9.18
C PRO A 272 -14.33 3.55 10.68
N GLY A 273 -15.47 3.24 11.29
CA GLY A 273 -15.66 3.41 12.74
C GLY A 273 -14.79 2.49 13.59
N LEU A 274 -14.27 1.40 13.02
CA LEU A 274 -13.34 0.49 13.68
C LEU A 274 -11.89 0.70 13.22
N ALA A 275 -11.67 1.54 12.22
CA ALA A 275 -10.36 1.74 11.60
C ALA A 275 -9.68 0.41 11.23
N VAL A 276 -10.41 -0.53 10.61
CA VAL A 276 -9.88 -1.86 10.28
C VAL A 276 -10.54 -2.43 9.03
N THR A 277 -9.74 -3.16 8.24
CA THR A 277 -10.22 -4.00 7.14
C THR A 277 -10.41 -5.42 7.66
N VAL A 278 -11.63 -5.93 7.57
CA VAL A 278 -12.00 -7.27 8.02
C VAL A 278 -12.40 -8.15 6.84
N SER A 279 -12.46 -9.47 7.03
CA SER A 279 -13.02 -10.36 6.01
C SER A 279 -14.51 -10.07 5.80
N ARG A 280 -15.03 -10.36 4.59
CA ARG A 280 -16.45 -10.18 4.25
C ARG A 280 -17.37 -10.84 5.30
N ARG A 281 -17.06 -12.06 5.72
CA ARG A 281 -17.83 -12.78 6.74
C ARG A 281 -17.94 -12.00 8.07
N VAL A 282 -16.82 -11.42 8.52
CA VAL A 282 -16.80 -10.62 9.76
C VAL A 282 -17.57 -9.32 9.57
N GLY A 283 -17.39 -8.66 8.41
CA GLY A 283 -18.12 -7.44 8.08
C GLY A 283 -19.63 -7.65 8.03
N GLU A 284 -20.10 -8.76 7.43
CA GLU A 284 -21.51 -9.15 7.39
C GLU A 284 -22.06 -9.35 8.81
N ALA A 285 -21.38 -10.13 9.64
CA ALA A 285 -21.82 -10.38 11.01
C ALA A 285 -21.93 -9.10 11.83
N LEU A 286 -20.96 -8.19 11.73
CA LEU A 286 -20.98 -6.92 12.47
C LEU A 286 -22.06 -5.95 11.96
N LEU A 287 -22.26 -5.85 10.65
CA LEU A 287 -23.23 -4.96 10.06
C LEU A 287 -24.69 -5.45 10.20
N ASP A 288 -24.90 -6.69 10.61
CA ASP A 288 -26.23 -7.22 10.96
C ASP A 288 -26.78 -6.62 12.28
N HIS A 289 -25.91 -6.15 13.17
CA HIS A 289 -26.33 -5.51 14.41
C HIS A 289 -26.75 -4.05 14.19
N SER A 290 -28.05 -3.78 14.32
CA SER A 290 -28.65 -2.46 14.03
C SER A 290 -28.09 -1.32 14.91
N ASP A 291 -27.77 -1.61 16.16
CA ASP A 291 -27.31 -0.65 17.18
C ASP A 291 -25.84 -0.22 17.00
N ILE A 292 -25.01 -1.03 16.37
CA ILE A 292 -23.62 -0.67 16.08
C ILE A 292 -23.37 -0.32 14.60
N ARG A 293 -24.26 -0.72 13.70
CA ARG A 293 -24.08 -0.54 12.25
C ARG A 293 -23.74 0.88 11.84
N THR A 294 -24.46 1.88 12.35
CA THR A 294 -24.24 3.29 12.07
C THR A 294 -22.95 3.83 12.65
N ARG A 295 -22.43 3.19 13.69
CA ARG A 295 -21.16 3.57 14.35
C ARG A 295 -19.94 3.02 13.65
N ILE A 296 -20.04 1.79 13.07
CA ILE A 296 -18.93 1.08 12.42
C ILE A 296 -18.89 1.29 10.91
N GLY A 297 -20.05 1.56 10.30
CA GLY A 297 -20.21 1.67 8.85
C GLY A 297 -19.73 2.99 8.27
N CYS A 298 -19.99 3.15 6.98
CA CYS A 298 -19.69 4.37 6.24
C CYS A 298 -20.71 5.47 6.53
N ARG A 299 -20.26 6.72 6.49
CA ARG A 299 -21.10 7.91 6.67
C ARG A 299 -21.27 8.71 5.38
N ILE A 300 -20.74 8.23 4.27
CA ILE A 300 -20.87 8.87 2.96
C ILE A 300 -22.25 8.49 2.39
N ASP A 301 -22.99 9.48 1.91
CA ASP A 301 -24.43 9.43 1.63
C ASP A 301 -24.92 8.16 0.92
N ASP A 302 -24.43 7.85 -0.26
CA ASP A 302 -24.86 6.65 -1.02
C ASP A 302 -24.58 5.33 -0.28
N CYS A 303 -23.50 5.28 0.46
CA CYS A 303 -23.11 4.10 1.22
C CYS A 303 -23.86 4.03 2.55
N ALA A 304 -24.07 5.17 3.21
CA ALA A 304 -24.80 5.28 4.47
C ALA A 304 -26.31 4.99 4.29
N ALA A 305 -26.88 5.38 3.16
CA ALA A 305 -28.30 5.14 2.84
C ALA A 305 -28.62 3.66 2.62
N ALA A 306 -27.64 2.84 2.20
CA ALA A 306 -27.86 1.42 1.99
C ALA A 306 -27.74 0.63 3.30
N LEU A 307 -28.65 -0.33 3.52
CA LEU A 307 -28.73 -1.12 4.76
C LEU A 307 -27.41 -1.79 5.16
N LYS A 308 -26.64 -2.27 4.19
CA LYS A 308 -25.32 -2.86 4.36
C LYS A 308 -24.31 -2.23 3.37
N GLY A 309 -24.29 -0.90 3.31
CA GLY A 309 -23.56 -0.12 2.33
C GLY A 309 -22.14 -0.60 2.04
N PRO A 310 -21.28 -0.84 3.05
CA PRO A 310 -19.94 -1.35 2.84
C PRO A 310 -19.85 -2.70 2.11
N LEU A 311 -20.92 -3.51 2.13
CA LEU A 311 -20.97 -4.83 1.50
C LEU A 311 -21.49 -4.81 0.07
N ASN A 312 -22.31 -3.81 -0.28
CA ASN A 312 -22.96 -3.74 -1.61
C ASN A 312 -21.92 -3.51 -2.71
N ASN A 313 -20.95 -2.65 -2.47
CA ASN A 313 -19.82 -2.40 -3.35
C ASN A 313 -18.58 -2.12 -2.52
N SER A 314 -18.02 -3.18 -1.96
CA SER A 314 -16.90 -3.11 -1.01
C SER A 314 -15.68 -2.35 -1.55
N LYS A 315 -15.41 -2.44 -2.85
CA LYS A 315 -14.27 -1.75 -3.48
C LYS A 315 -14.50 -0.24 -3.59
N VAL A 316 -15.67 0.19 -4.07
CA VAL A 316 -16.02 1.62 -4.13
C VAL A 316 -16.13 2.19 -2.72
N HIS A 317 -16.72 1.42 -1.79
CA HIS A 317 -16.74 1.80 -0.38
C HIS A 317 -15.32 1.99 0.18
N TYR A 318 -14.40 1.07 -0.10
CA TYR A 318 -13.01 1.17 0.33
C TYR A 318 -12.34 2.44 -0.18
N LEU A 319 -12.48 2.74 -1.48
CA LEU A 319 -11.92 3.92 -2.13
C LEU A 319 -12.41 5.22 -1.45
N HIS A 320 -13.73 5.42 -1.37
CA HIS A 320 -14.28 6.66 -0.83
C HIS A 320 -14.04 6.81 0.68
N ALA A 321 -14.07 5.73 1.45
CA ALA A 321 -13.84 5.80 2.88
C ALA A 321 -12.41 6.21 3.22
N ARG A 322 -11.41 5.61 2.51
CA ARG A 322 -10.00 5.98 2.69
C ARG A 322 -9.71 7.39 2.19
N ALA A 323 -10.27 7.78 1.04
CA ALA A 323 -10.12 9.13 0.49
C ALA A 323 -10.69 10.19 1.45
N ALA A 324 -11.91 9.98 1.98
CA ALA A 324 -12.54 10.90 2.91
C ALA A 324 -11.77 11.05 4.23
N GLU A 325 -11.17 9.98 4.74
CA GLU A 325 -10.30 10.06 5.92
C GLU A 325 -9.05 10.91 5.66
N MET A 326 -8.45 10.77 4.47
CA MET A 326 -7.31 11.59 4.09
C MET A 326 -7.68 13.03 3.83
N GLU A 327 -8.79 13.30 3.15
CA GLU A 327 -9.31 14.66 2.96
C GLU A 327 -9.55 15.35 4.32
N ALA A 328 -10.10 14.62 5.29
CA ALA A 328 -10.30 15.13 6.64
C ALA A 328 -8.99 15.51 7.34
N LEU A 329 -7.91 14.77 7.11
CA LEU A 329 -6.59 15.11 7.62
C LEU A 329 -5.96 16.28 6.87
N GLU A 330 -6.03 16.29 5.54
CA GLU A 330 -5.47 17.34 4.69
C GLU A 330 -6.10 18.71 4.95
N SER A 331 -7.41 18.73 5.16
CA SER A 331 -8.15 19.97 5.47
C SER A 331 -7.72 20.64 6.76
N ARG A 332 -6.83 20.03 7.53
CA ARG A 332 -6.36 20.54 8.83
C ARG A 332 -4.88 20.92 8.81
N PRO A 333 -4.49 21.97 9.55
CA PRO A 333 -3.08 22.28 9.77
C PRO A 333 -2.32 21.08 10.33
N GLN A 334 -1.06 20.91 9.96
CA GLN A 334 -0.21 19.76 10.33
C GLN A 334 -0.22 19.49 11.85
N GLN A 335 -0.16 20.52 12.65
CA GLN A 335 -0.15 20.43 14.13
C GLN A 335 -1.41 19.77 14.74
N TRP A 336 -2.54 19.78 14.02
CA TRP A 336 -3.79 19.17 14.49
C TRP A 336 -4.00 17.74 13.99
N ARG A 337 -3.27 17.30 12.95
CA ARG A 337 -3.47 16.00 12.31
C ARG A 337 -3.24 14.84 13.26
N ALA A 338 -2.15 14.92 14.06
CA ALA A 338 -1.83 13.92 15.08
C ALA A 338 -2.97 13.75 16.08
N LYS A 339 -3.54 14.88 16.58
CA LYS A 339 -4.67 14.84 17.51
C LYS A 339 -5.93 14.22 16.88
N ILE A 340 -6.27 14.62 15.65
CA ILE A 340 -7.46 14.11 14.94
C ILE A 340 -7.35 12.60 14.75
N GLU A 341 -6.20 12.11 14.33
CA GLU A 341 -5.96 10.69 14.14
C GLU A 341 -5.98 9.92 15.47
N THR A 342 -5.37 10.47 16.52
CA THR A 342 -5.42 9.89 17.86
C THR A 342 -6.85 9.79 18.38
N ASP A 343 -7.67 10.83 18.19
CA ASP A 343 -9.08 10.84 18.57
C ASP A 343 -9.89 9.82 17.76
N ARG A 344 -9.61 9.65 16.44
CA ARG A 344 -10.23 8.64 15.59
C ARG A 344 -9.90 7.23 16.08
N LEU A 345 -8.63 6.94 16.33
CA LEU A 345 -8.17 5.64 16.79
C LEU A 345 -8.64 5.31 18.21
N THR A 346 -8.76 6.31 19.09
CA THR A 346 -9.31 6.12 20.45
C THR A 346 -10.77 5.65 20.38
N ARG A 347 -11.59 6.33 19.55
CA ARG A 347 -12.99 5.90 19.32
C ARG A 347 -13.08 4.50 18.69
N ALA A 348 -12.17 4.20 17.77
CA ALA A 348 -12.11 2.86 17.15
C ALA A 348 -11.75 1.79 18.19
N LEU A 349 -10.80 2.06 19.09
CA LEU A 349 -10.41 1.16 20.15
C LEU A 349 -11.57 0.89 21.14
N GLU A 350 -12.24 1.93 21.60
CA GLU A 350 -13.42 1.83 22.47
C GLU A 350 -14.51 0.97 21.83
N LEU A 351 -14.78 1.20 20.55
CA LEU A 351 -15.80 0.46 19.82
C LEU A 351 -15.41 -0.99 19.56
N ARG A 352 -14.14 -1.28 19.26
CA ARG A 352 -13.62 -2.65 19.15
C ARG A 352 -13.75 -3.41 20.49
N THR A 353 -13.45 -2.75 21.61
CA THR A 353 -13.57 -3.32 22.95
C THR A 353 -15.03 -3.67 23.24
N LEU A 354 -15.95 -2.72 23.03
CA LEU A 354 -17.38 -2.94 23.18
C LEU A 354 -17.90 -4.12 22.34
N ILE A 355 -17.43 -4.23 21.10
CA ILE A 355 -17.83 -5.32 20.20
C ILE A 355 -17.33 -6.65 20.70
N ASN A 356 -16.07 -6.74 21.15
CA ASN A 356 -15.52 -7.96 21.69
C ASN A 356 -16.24 -8.43 22.96
N GLU A 357 -16.77 -7.51 23.76
CA GLU A 357 -17.48 -7.82 25.01
C GLU A 357 -18.94 -8.24 24.77
N LYS A 358 -19.65 -7.52 23.86
CA LYS A 358 -21.12 -7.63 23.76
C LYS A 358 -21.65 -8.33 22.52
N TYR A 359 -20.89 -8.31 21.42
CA TYR A 359 -21.41 -8.73 20.10
C TYR A 359 -20.67 -9.93 19.51
N ARG A 360 -19.66 -10.42 20.21
CA ARG A 360 -18.91 -11.59 19.79
C ARG A 360 -19.72 -12.87 19.98
N ARG A 361 -19.79 -13.66 18.89
CA ARG A 361 -20.31 -15.04 18.96
C ARG A 361 -19.18 -16.01 19.23
N ASP A 362 -19.49 -17.16 19.85
CA ASP A 362 -18.51 -18.23 20.08
C ASP A 362 -17.87 -18.67 18.75
N GLY A 363 -16.55 -18.76 18.74
CA GLY A 363 -15.78 -19.12 17.55
C GLY A 363 -15.50 -18.01 16.55
N GLU A 364 -15.97 -16.79 16.79
CA GLU A 364 -15.65 -15.63 15.93
C GLU A 364 -14.29 -15.02 16.29
N ALA A 365 -13.61 -14.48 15.27
CA ALA A 365 -12.35 -13.77 15.45
C ALA A 365 -12.52 -12.51 16.30
N VAL A 366 -11.65 -12.33 17.28
CA VAL A 366 -11.63 -11.14 18.14
C VAL A 366 -11.04 -9.98 17.34
N LEU A 367 -11.67 -8.79 17.41
CA LEU A 367 -11.07 -7.56 16.91
C LEU A 367 -9.83 -7.23 17.74
N LYS A 368 -8.71 -6.99 17.08
CA LYS A 368 -7.45 -6.70 17.76
C LYS A 368 -7.51 -5.32 18.42
N THR A 369 -7.17 -5.27 19.70
CA THR A 369 -7.17 -4.04 20.50
C THR A 369 -5.80 -3.71 21.06
N ARG A 370 -5.02 -4.73 21.43
CA ARG A 370 -3.75 -4.57 22.16
C ARG A 370 -2.73 -3.68 21.44
N THR A 371 -2.47 -3.94 20.17
CA THR A 371 -1.49 -3.13 19.39
C THR A 371 -1.95 -1.69 19.27
N LEU A 372 -3.26 -1.49 18.99
CA LEU A 372 -3.84 -0.16 18.88
C LEU A 372 -3.77 0.60 20.20
N ALA A 373 -4.10 -0.02 21.32
CA ALA A 373 -3.97 0.57 22.65
C ALA A 373 -2.53 1.01 22.94
N SER A 374 -1.56 0.10 22.78
CA SER A 374 -0.16 0.42 23.01
C SER A 374 0.41 1.47 22.05
N LEU A 375 -0.10 1.56 20.83
CA LEU A 375 0.28 2.61 19.87
C LEU A 375 -0.24 3.97 20.37
N LEU A 376 -1.50 4.03 20.79
CA LEU A 376 -2.11 5.26 21.33
C LEU A 376 -1.42 5.74 22.58
N ASP A 377 -1.08 4.84 23.52
CA ASP A 377 -0.35 5.19 24.74
C ASP A 377 1.00 5.81 24.38
N GLY A 378 1.74 5.19 23.47
CA GLY A 378 3.01 5.73 23.04
C GLY A 378 2.93 7.09 22.33
N ILE A 379 1.91 7.33 21.50
CA ILE A 379 1.69 8.64 20.88
C ILE A 379 1.40 9.70 21.94
N ARG A 380 0.59 9.38 22.96
CA ARG A 380 0.28 10.30 24.06
C ARG A 380 1.51 10.64 24.90
N GLU A 381 2.36 9.64 25.19
CA GLU A 381 3.63 9.85 25.90
C GLU A 381 4.55 10.80 25.12
N GLU A 382 4.70 10.60 23.80
CA GLU A 382 5.51 11.47 22.94
C GLU A 382 4.96 12.90 22.88
N GLN A 383 3.63 13.06 22.78
CA GLN A 383 2.98 14.37 22.78
C GLN A 383 3.09 15.10 24.14
N ALA A 384 3.14 14.36 25.25
CA ALA A 384 3.32 14.94 26.58
C ALA A 384 4.78 15.36 26.86
N ALA A 385 5.74 14.77 26.12
CA ALA A 385 7.17 15.06 26.27
C ALA A 385 7.67 16.19 25.34
N ALA A 386 6.89 16.56 24.31
CA ALA A 386 7.18 17.63 23.34
C ALA A 386 6.63 18.98 23.78
#